data_1296ce2d72975bffbc4c985e06553bf6
#
_entry.id   1296ce2d72975bffbc4c985e06553bf6
#
_cell.length_a   1.000
_cell.length_b   1.000
_cell.length_c   1.000
_cell.angle_alpha   90.00
_cell.angle_beta   90.00
_cell.angle_gamma   90.00
#
_symmetry.space_group_name_H-M   'P 1'
#
loop_
_entity.id
_entity.type
_entity.pdbx_description
1 polymer ?
#
loop_
_entity_poly.entity_id
_entity_poly.type
_entity_poly.pdbx_seq_one_letter_code
_entity_poly.pdbx_strand_id
1 'polypeptide(L)'
;MMSAVGDAVHVLPVLNALKRHAPACRITWLLQPGPASLVRGHRSVDEIIIFDRTAGLRAFVDVRRELARREFDLVINLQVYFKASIVTALTRAPVRLGFDRARARDLNWLFTSHRIPARPVGQHVQDQYFEFLEALGVNPEPVVWDLGPWNSELAWRNEFFSRLDRPVAAIVVATSKPEKDWFPERWAQVVDLLVDQYGLQPVLVGGRSPREVAAEQMILATARHRPVSALGSGLRNLVGILSGSALVLSPDTGPLHMAVALERPVISLMGYTNPKRTGPYRRFHDLLIDAYGNPGEDYPVSMENRPGRVHRITVEQVREKIDVWQARYRT
;
A
#
# COMPACT_ATOMS: atom_id res chain seq x y z
N MET A 1 9.33 0.53 -10.19
CA MET A 1 8.18 -0.17 -9.56
C MET A 1 6.93 0.20 -10.30
N MET A 2 6.21 -0.78 -10.89
CA MET A 2 5.04 -0.52 -11.75
C MET A 2 3.70 -0.78 -11.04
N SER A 3 3.66 -1.65 -10.05
CA SER A 3 2.50 -2.12 -9.27
C SER A 3 2.98 -2.78 -7.96
N ALA A 4 2.16 -2.95 -6.90
CA ALA A 4 0.76 -2.59 -6.74
C ALA A 4 0.62 -1.19 -6.07
N VAL A 5 -0.61 -0.87 -5.59
CA VAL A 5 -0.87 0.39 -4.85
C VAL A 5 -0.03 0.48 -3.58
N GLY A 6 0.03 -0.60 -2.78
CA GLY A 6 0.85 -0.63 -1.57
C GLY A 6 2.35 -0.43 -1.85
N ASP A 7 2.86 -1.09 -2.92
CA ASP A 7 4.25 -0.89 -3.35
C ASP A 7 4.53 0.57 -3.76
N ALA A 8 3.56 1.22 -4.44
CA ALA A 8 3.70 2.63 -4.78
C ALA A 8 3.81 3.51 -3.52
N VAL A 9 3.03 3.22 -2.48
CA VAL A 9 3.16 3.93 -1.19
C VAL A 9 4.56 3.74 -0.60
N HIS A 10 5.11 2.52 -0.62
CA HIS A 10 6.47 2.25 -0.13
C HIS A 10 7.58 2.92 -0.95
N VAL A 11 7.34 3.26 -2.21
CA VAL A 11 8.32 3.95 -3.06
C VAL A 11 8.34 5.46 -2.82
N LEU A 12 7.26 6.07 -2.33
CA LEU A 12 7.21 7.53 -2.10
C LEU A 12 8.36 8.05 -1.23
N PRO A 13 8.74 7.44 -0.11
CA PRO A 13 9.89 7.88 0.67
C PRO A 13 11.22 7.84 -0.11
N VAL A 14 11.37 6.88 -1.04
CA VAL A 14 12.54 6.82 -1.91
C VAL A 14 12.61 8.05 -2.82
N LEU A 15 11.49 8.42 -3.46
CA LEU A 15 11.42 9.57 -4.35
C LEU A 15 11.62 10.88 -3.57
N ASN A 16 11.03 11.00 -2.39
CA ASN A 16 11.22 12.16 -1.52
C ASN A 16 12.67 12.32 -1.07
N ALA A 17 13.35 11.23 -0.73
CA ALA A 17 14.75 11.25 -0.37
C ALA A 17 15.65 11.64 -1.56
N LEU A 18 15.38 11.12 -2.76
CA LEU A 18 16.08 11.50 -3.99
C LEU A 18 15.92 12.99 -4.29
N LYS A 19 14.69 13.52 -4.24
CA LYS A 19 14.42 14.94 -4.46
C LYS A 19 15.06 15.84 -3.40
N ARG A 20 15.11 15.40 -2.15
CA ARG A 20 15.77 16.11 -1.07
C ARG A 20 17.30 16.17 -1.27
N HIS A 21 17.89 15.06 -1.72
CA HIS A 21 19.35 14.96 -1.99
C HIS A 21 19.74 15.72 -3.26
N ALA A 22 18.97 15.61 -4.32
CA ALA A 22 19.21 16.23 -5.62
C ALA A 22 17.94 16.95 -6.12
N PRO A 23 17.66 18.19 -5.66
CA PRO A 23 16.41 18.91 -5.99
C PRO A 23 16.18 19.14 -7.48
N ALA A 24 17.25 19.26 -8.26
CA ALA A 24 17.20 19.44 -9.71
C ALA A 24 16.94 18.15 -10.50
N CYS A 25 17.01 16.96 -9.88
CA CYS A 25 16.75 15.72 -10.58
C CYS A 25 15.30 15.66 -11.07
N ARG A 26 15.10 15.14 -12.28
CA ARG A 26 13.75 14.87 -12.82
C ARG A 26 13.44 13.40 -12.63
N ILE A 27 12.29 13.11 -12.00
CA ILE A 27 11.82 11.75 -11.71
C ILE A 27 10.66 11.41 -12.62
N THR A 28 10.88 10.52 -13.57
CA THR A 28 9.84 9.89 -14.38
C THR A 28 9.50 8.54 -13.79
N TRP A 29 8.24 8.32 -13.46
CA TRP A 29 7.80 7.05 -12.86
C TRP A 29 6.90 6.26 -13.81
N LEU A 30 7.28 5.03 -14.11
CA LEU A 30 6.48 4.13 -14.91
C LEU A 30 5.57 3.31 -14.01
N LEU A 31 4.25 3.45 -14.20
CA LEU A 31 3.21 2.90 -13.35
C LEU A 31 2.05 2.30 -14.14
N GLN A 32 1.38 1.32 -13.53
CA GLN A 32 0.05 0.91 -13.96
C GLN A 32 -0.99 1.99 -13.62
N PRO A 33 -2.17 2.00 -14.29
CA PRO A 33 -3.19 3.05 -14.11
C PRO A 33 -3.61 3.28 -12.65
N GLY A 34 -3.82 2.20 -11.87
CA GLY A 34 -4.22 2.30 -10.47
C GLY A 34 -3.21 3.07 -9.62
N PRO A 35 -1.96 2.58 -9.45
CA PRO A 35 -0.92 3.32 -8.72
C PRO A 35 -0.66 4.72 -9.28
N ALA A 36 -0.75 4.92 -10.60
CA ALA A 36 -0.60 6.24 -11.21
C ALA A 36 -1.67 7.24 -10.72
N SER A 37 -2.92 6.79 -10.57
CA SER A 37 -3.99 7.65 -10.05
C SER A 37 -3.76 8.07 -8.59
N LEU A 38 -3.08 7.24 -7.80
CA LEU A 38 -2.74 7.58 -6.41
C LEU A 38 -1.69 8.70 -6.33
N VAL A 39 -0.67 8.66 -7.18
CA VAL A 39 0.51 9.54 -7.06
C VAL A 39 0.53 10.70 -8.04
N ARG A 40 -0.49 10.82 -8.89
CA ARG A 40 -0.61 11.94 -9.83
C ARG A 40 -0.72 13.26 -9.08
N GLY A 41 0.21 14.17 -9.33
CA GLY A 41 0.32 15.45 -8.63
C GLY A 41 1.24 15.42 -7.42
N HIS A 42 1.87 14.30 -7.11
CA HIS A 42 2.87 14.23 -6.04
C HIS A 42 4.11 15.05 -6.41
N ARG A 43 4.56 15.92 -5.50
CA ARG A 43 5.63 16.91 -5.76
C ARG A 43 6.99 16.31 -6.15
N SER A 44 7.26 15.07 -5.76
CA SER A 44 8.50 14.37 -6.12
C SER A 44 8.39 13.54 -7.39
N VAL A 45 7.29 13.65 -8.14
CA VAL A 45 7.07 12.94 -9.41
C VAL A 45 6.86 13.97 -10.50
N ASP A 46 7.87 14.15 -11.37
CA ASP A 46 7.80 15.13 -12.44
C ASP A 46 7.00 14.61 -13.63
N GLU A 47 7.05 13.30 -13.87
CA GLU A 47 6.34 12.69 -14.99
C GLU A 47 5.91 11.27 -14.67
N ILE A 48 4.75 10.86 -15.23
CA ILE A 48 4.24 9.47 -15.13
C ILE A 48 4.08 8.91 -16.53
N ILE A 49 4.72 7.75 -16.78
CA ILE A 49 4.48 6.93 -17.97
C ILE A 49 3.55 5.79 -17.57
N ILE A 50 2.45 5.63 -18.31
CA ILE A 50 1.47 4.57 -18.04
C ILE A 50 1.87 3.27 -18.74
N PHE A 51 1.93 2.19 -17.95
CA PHE A 51 2.02 0.82 -18.45
C PHE A 51 0.70 0.10 -18.21
N ASP A 52 -0.17 0.13 -19.21
CA ASP A 52 -1.45 -0.58 -19.12
C ASP A 52 -1.26 -2.07 -19.46
N ARG A 53 -1.15 -2.91 -18.43
CA ARG A 53 -0.98 -4.35 -18.58
C ARG A 53 -2.13 -5.03 -19.34
N THR A 54 -3.33 -4.44 -19.36
CA THR A 54 -4.49 -5.01 -20.05
C THR A 54 -4.35 -4.96 -21.56
N ALA A 55 -3.52 -4.05 -22.08
CA ALA A 55 -3.21 -3.93 -23.51
C ALA A 55 -2.23 -5.02 -24.03
N GLY A 56 -1.81 -5.97 -23.18
CA GLY A 56 -0.94 -7.07 -23.58
C GLY A 56 0.41 -6.62 -24.16
N LEU A 57 0.78 -7.14 -25.33
CA LEU A 57 2.06 -6.78 -26.00
C LEU A 57 2.08 -5.33 -26.47
N ARG A 58 0.94 -4.75 -26.79
CA ARG A 58 0.83 -3.33 -27.18
C ARG A 58 1.35 -2.39 -26.09
N ALA A 59 1.14 -2.73 -24.81
CA ALA A 59 1.67 -1.94 -23.70
C ALA A 59 3.20 -1.75 -23.79
N PHE A 60 3.94 -2.77 -24.21
CA PHE A 60 5.40 -2.66 -24.37
C PHE A 60 5.80 -1.79 -25.56
N VAL A 61 5.03 -1.84 -26.66
CA VAL A 61 5.25 -0.98 -27.82
C VAL A 61 5.00 0.48 -27.47
N ASP A 62 3.92 0.78 -26.76
CA ASP A 62 3.55 2.12 -26.36
C ASP A 62 4.60 2.69 -25.37
N VAL A 63 4.98 1.91 -24.37
CA VAL A 63 6.05 2.30 -23.43
C VAL A 63 7.37 2.51 -24.15
N ARG A 64 7.75 1.64 -25.09
CA ARG A 64 8.98 1.84 -25.89
C ARG A 64 8.96 3.18 -26.64
N ARG A 65 7.83 3.54 -27.24
CA ARG A 65 7.68 4.83 -27.94
C ARG A 65 7.84 6.01 -26.99
N GLU A 66 7.24 5.92 -25.80
CA GLU A 66 7.35 6.94 -24.77
C GLU A 66 8.79 7.06 -24.23
N LEU A 67 9.45 5.95 -23.95
CA LEU A 67 10.83 5.94 -23.48
C LEU A 67 11.82 6.41 -24.55
N ALA A 68 11.58 6.12 -25.83
CA ALA A 68 12.45 6.54 -26.95
C ALA A 68 12.52 8.06 -27.15
N ARG A 69 11.58 8.81 -26.59
CA ARG A 69 11.53 10.29 -26.64
C ARG A 69 12.27 10.97 -25.49
N ARG A 70 12.89 10.17 -24.61
CA ARG A 70 13.49 10.64 -23.36
C ARG A 70 14.89 10.07 -23.20
N GLU A 71 15.71 10.79 -22.50
CA GLU A 71 17.01 10.32 -22.04
C GLU A 71 17.01 10.19 -20.52
N PHE A 72 17.64 9.14 -20.02
CA PHE A 72 17.73 8.85 -18.59
C PHE A 72 19.19 8.58 -18.22
N ASP A 73 19.68 9.26 -17.20
CA ASP A 73 21.02 9.03 -16.65
C ASP A 73 21.03 7.77 -15.76
N LEU A 74 19.94 7.57 -15.03
CA LEU A 74 19.77 6.50 -14.05
C LEU A 74 18.37 5.88 -14.13
N VAL A 75 18.30 4.57 -14.10
CA VAL A 75 17.07 3.81 -13.85
C VAL A 75 17.20 3.02 -12.56
N ILE A 76 16.25 3.17 -11.66
CA ILE A 76 16.13 2.39 -10.42
C ILE A 76 15.04 1.35 -10.61
N ASN A 77 15.41 0.08 -10.70
CA ASN A 77 14.48 -1.03 -10.85
C ASN A 77 14.20 -1.69 -9.49
N LEU A 78 13.15 -1.23 -8.82
CA LEU A 78 12.69 -1.72 -7.51
C LEU A 78 11.85 -3.00 -7.61
N GLN A 79 11.78 -3.66 -8.77
CA GLN A 79 11.05 -4.90 -8.97
C GLN A 79 11.98 -6.06 -9.30
N VAL A 80 11.60 -7.24 -8.83
CA VAL A 80 12.41 -8.47 -9.01
C VAL A 80 11.95 -9.32 -10.20
N TYR A 81 10.85 -8.96 -10.89
CA TYR A 81 10.21 -9.78 -11.92
C TYR A 81 10.59 -9.39 -13.34
N PHE A 82 10.56 -10.36 -14.27
CA PHE A 82 10.97 -10.27 -15.68
C PHE A 82 10.34 -9.10 -16.46
N LYS A 83 9.05 -8.81 -16.25
CA LYS A 83 8.39 -7.71 -16.99
C LYS A 83 9.02 -6.35 -16.74
N ALA A 84 9.50 -6.11 -15.53
CA ALA A 84 10.22 -4.88 -15.20
C ALA A 84 11.59 -4.82 -15.88
N SER A 85 12.20 -5.98 -16.10
CA SER A 85 13.50 -6.10 -16.78
C SER A 85 13.44 -5.62 -18.23
N ILE A 86 12.40 -6.04 -18.98
CA ILE A 86 12.18 -5.60 -20.36
C ILE A 86 12.11 -4.08 -20.42
N VAL A 87 11.29 -3.48 -19.56
CA VAL A 87 11.15 -2.02 -19.51
C VAL A 87 12.47 -1.35 -19.15
N THR A 88 13.20 -1.90 -18.17
CA THR A 88 14.54 -1.39 -17.78
C THR A 88 15.49 -1.38 -18.97
N ALA A 89 15.50 -2.43 -19.78
CA ALA A 89 16.33 -2.48 -21.00
C ALA A 89 15.91 -1.44 -22.05
N LEU A 90 14.61 -1.21 -22.21
CA LEU A 90 14.06 -0.26 -23.19
C LEU A 90 14.42 1.21 -22.87
N THR A 91 14.79 1.55 -21.63
CA THR A 91 15.20 2.91 -21.25
C THR A 91 16.52 3.34 -21.87
N ARG A 92 17.41 2.39 -22.22
CA ARG A 92 18.78 2.63 -22.70
C ARG A 92 19.66 3.45 -21.75
N ALA A 93 19.24 3.64 -20.50
CA ALA A 93 20.03 4.37 -19.53
C ALA A 93 21.39 3.72 -19.30
N PRO A 94 22.48 4.50 -19.15
CA PRO A 94 23.82 3.96 -18.90
C PRO A 94 23.87 3.26 -17.53
N VAL A 95 23.21 3.81 -16.53
CA VAL A 95 23.12 3.22 -15.19
C VAL A 95 21.73 2.64 -14.96
N ARG A 96 21.66 1.33 -14.81
CA ARG A 96 20.42 0.58 -14.50
C ARG A 96 20.65 -0.20 -13.21
N LEU A 97 20.26 0.41 -12.09
CA LEU A 97 20.42 -0.14 -10.74
C LEU A 97 19.27 -1.08 -10.40
N GLY A 98 19.60 -2.30 -10.01
CA GLY A 98 18.63 -3.33 -9.63
C GLY A 98 19.05 -4.07 -8.36
N PHE A 99 18.22 -5.04 -7.97
CA PHE A 99 18.54 -5.95 -6.87
C PHE A 99 19.79 -6.79 -7.17
N ASP A 100 20.45 -7.25 -6.11
CA ASP A 100 21.49 -8.25 -6.22
C ASP A 100 20.97 -9.55 -6.83
N ARG A 101 21.90 -10.41 -7.28
CA ARG A 101 21.57 -11.64 -8.02
C ARG A 101 20.74 -12.63 -7.20
N ALA A 102 20.89 -12.68 -5.88
CA ALA A 102 20.20 -13.63 -5.03
C ALA A 102 18.72 -13.28 -4.84
N ARG A 103 18.39 -11.97 -4.77
CA ARG A 103 17.03 -11.46 -4.62
C ARG A 103 16.29 -11.25 -5.95
N ALA A 104 17.03 -11.03 -7.05
CA ALA A 104 16.46 -10.87 -8.38
C ALA A 104 15.85 -12.20 -8.88
N ARG A 105 14.61 -12.18 -9.32
CA ARG A 105 13.87 -13.32 -9.89
C ARG A 105 13.81 -13.22 -11.41
N ASP A 106 13.49 -14.34 -12.06
CA ASP A 106 13.22 -14.41 -13.51
C ASP A 106 14.32 -13.77 -14.36
N LEU A 107 15.60 -13.95 -13.99
CA LEU A 107 16.76 -13.38 -14.67
C LEU A 107 16.76 -11.83 -14.75
N ASN A 108 16.02 -11.15 -13.89
CA ASN A 108 15.92 -9.68 -13.86
C ASN A 108 17.32 -9.01 -13.81
N TRP A 109 18.28 -9.63 -13.13
CA TRP A 109 19.63 -9.14 -12.98
C TRP A 109 20.42 -9.03 -14.30
N LEU A 110 20.02 -9.71 -15.38
CA LEU A 110 20.68 -9.59 -16.70
C LEU A 110 20.43 -8.22 -17.35
N PHE A 111 19.37 -7.53 -16.98
CA PHE A 111 18.96 -6.26 -17.59
C PHE A 111 19.43 -5.04 -16.79
N THR A 112 20.10 -5.25 -15.67
CA THR A 112 20.69 -4.20 -14.84
C THR A 112 22.20 -4.11 -15.10
N SER A 113 22.76 -2.89 -15.13
CA SER A 113 24.21 -2.67 -15.27
C SER A 113 24.89 -2.59 -13.90
N HIS A 114 24.14 -2.17 -12.87
CA HIS A 114 24.59 -2.04 -11.50
C HIS A 114 23.60 -2.74 -10.56
N ARG A 115 24.07 -3.19 -9.41
CA ARG A 115 23.27 -3.90 -8.41
C ARG A 115 23.60 -3.39 -7.03
N ILE A 116 22.56 -3.33 -6.18
CA ILE A 116 22.78 -3.06 -4.76
C ILE A 116 23.58 -4.22 -4.13
N PRO A 117 24.32 -3.97 -3.04
CA PRO A 117 25.04 -5.01 -2.31
C PRO A 117 24.11 -6.15 -1.87
N ALA A 118 24.62 -7.39 -1.94
CA ALA A 118 23.88 -8.54 -1.44
C ALA A 118 23.72 -8.46 0.07
N ARG A 119 22.49 -8.64 0.54
CA ARG A 119 22.14 -8.68 1.97
C ARG A 119 21.23 -9.88 2.26
N PRO A 120 21.21 -10.38 3.51
CA PRO A 120 20.26 -11.42 3.89
C PRO A 120 18.81 -10.98 3.61
N VAL A 121 17.99 -11.92 3.14
CA VAL A 121 16.55 -11.73 2.94
C VAL A 121 15.87 -11.78 4.30
N GLY A 122 15.84 -10.67 5.02
CA GLY A 122 15.35 -10.65 6.40
C GLY A 122 14.85 -9.27 6.83
N GLN A 123 14.35 -8.46 5.89
CA GLN A 123 13.97 -7.07 6.17
C GLN A 123 12.55 -6.78 5.70
N HIS A 124 11.98 -5.72 6.28
CA HIS A 124 10.76 -5.12 5.79
C HIS A 124 10.95 -4.59 4.35
N VAL A 125 9.93 -4.67 3.50
CA VAL A 125 9.99 -4.25 2.09
C VAL A 125 10.43 -2.78 1.94
N GLN A 126 10.05 -1.91 2.87
CA GLN A 126 10.46 -0.50 2.88
C GLN A 126 11.97 -0.35 3.05
N ASP A 127 12.57 -1.13 3.97
CA ASP A 127 14.01 -1.10 4.20
C ASP A 127 14.77 -1.65 2.99
N GLN A 128 14.23 -2.66 2.28
CA GLN A 128 14.82 -3.14 1.04
C GLN A 128 14.85 -2.06 -0.06
N TYR A 129 13.87 -1.17 -0.10
CA TYR A 129 13.90 -0.04 -1.04
C TYR A 129 14.89 1.04 -0.62
N PHE A 130 15.14 1.21 0.66
CA PHE A 130 16.15 2.14 1.15
C PHE A 130 17.59 1.70 0.84
N GLU A 131 17.84 0.40 0.65
CA GLU A 131 19.14 -0.08 0.19
C GLU A 131 19.55 0.53 -1.18
N PHE A 132 18.58 0.87 -2.04
CA PHE A 132 18.87 1.57 -3.29
C PHE A 132 19.35 3.01 -3.05
N LEU A 133 18.79 3.68 -2.06
CA LEU A 133 19.27 5.01 -1.65
C LEU A 133 20.68 4.94 -1.07
N GLU A 134 20.92 3.97 -0.19
CA GLU A 134 22.26 3.75 0.38
C GLU A 134 23.31 3.48 -0.70
N ALA A 135 22.98 2.65 -1.70
CA ALA A 135 23.87 2.38 -2.84
C ALA A 135 24.16 3.63 -3.69
N LEU A 136 23.28 4.64 -3.63
CA LEU A 136 23.46 5.94 -4.28
C LEU A 136 24.06 7.01 -3.35
N GLY A 137 24.40 6.67 -2.11
CA GLY A 137 24.89 7.64 -1.11
C GLY A 137 23.81 8.61 -0.60
N VAL A 138 22.54 8.25 -0.73
CA VAL A 138 21.39 9.09 -0.34
C VAL A 138 20.86 8.66 1.03
N ASN A 139 20.75 9.60 1.97
CA ASN A 139 20.16 9.33 3.27
C ASN A 139 18.62 9.19 3.17
N PRO A 140 18.02 8.05 3.56
CA PRO A 140 16.58 7.86 3.55
C PRO A 140 15.84 8.71 4.59
N GLU A 141 16.51 9.14 5.67
CA GLU A 141 15.88 9.87 6.77
C GLU A 141 15.78 11.40 6.52
N PRO A 142 14.70 12.04 6.99
CA PRO A 142 13.51 11.46 7.58
C PRO A 142 12.67 10.72 6.54
N VAL A 143 11.98 9.64 6.97
CA VAL A 143 11.04 8.90 6.12
C VAL A 143 9.78 9.74 5.92
N VAL A 144 9.56 10.24 4.72
CA VAL A 144 8.43 11.11 4.36
C VAL A 144 7.68 10.53 3.17
N TRP A 145 6.37 10.29 3.32
CA TRP A 145 5.52 9.81 2.22
C TRP A 145 4.90 10.96 1.41
N ASP A 146 4.47 12.03 2.07
CA ASP A 146 3.75 13.15 1.45
C ASP A 146 2.53 12.70 0.63
N LEU A 147 1.80 11.70 1.14
CA LEU A 147 0.69 11.07 0.43
C LEU A 147 -0.53 11.99 0.27
N GLY A 148 -0.60 13.08 0.99
CA GLY A 148 -1.71 14.02 0.99
C GLY A 148 -2.57 13.90 2.27
N PRO A 149 -3.86 14.31 2.26
CA PRO A 149 -4.57 14.91 1.12
C PRO A 149 -3.98 16.25 0.69
N TRP A 150 -3.95 16.50 -0.61
CA TRP A 150 -3.45 17.76 -1.16
C TRP A 150 -4.59 18.78 -1.26
N ASN A 151 -4.26 20.06 -1.50
CA ASN A 151 -5.25 21.15 -1.51
C ASN A 151 -6.45 20.89 -2.44
N SER A 152 -6.22 20.24 -3.59
CA SER A 152 -7.27 19.89 -4.54
C SER A 152 -8.33 18.91 -4.00
N GLU A 153 -8.02 18.19 -2.92
CA GLU A 153 -8.86 17.14 -2.34
C GLU A 153 -9.56 17.57 -1.06
N LEU A 154 -9.11 18.69 -0.45
CA LEU A 154 -9.62 19.13 0.85
C LEU A 154 -11.11 19.50 0.79
N ALA A 155 -11.58 20.10 -0.30
CA ALA A 155 -12.98 20.47 -0.47
C ALA A 155 -13.88 19.21 -0.43
N TRP A 156 -13.56 18.19 -1.23
CA TRP A 156 -14.28 16.94 -1.26
C TRP A 156 -14.22 16.21 0.11
N ARG A 157 -13.05 16.16 0.71
CA ARG A 157 -12.84 15.54 2.02
C ARG A 157 -13.72 16.21 3.08
N ASN A 158 -13.69 17.55 3.15
CA ASN A 158 -14.46 18.29 4.14
C ASN A 158 -15.97 18.11 3.93
N GLU A 159 -16.44 18.11 2.69
CA GLU A 159 -17.83 17.81 2.35
C GLU A 159 -18.21 16.39 2.75
N PHE A 160 -17.34 15.40 2.52
CA PHE A 160 -17.60 14.02 2.95
C PHE A 160 -17.80 13.93 4.47
N PHE A 161 -16.88 14.50 5.25
CA PHE A 161 -16.93 14.43 6.71
C PHE A 161 -18.02 15.32 7.32
N SER A 162 -18.42 16.42 6.69
CA SER A 162 -19.51 17.28 7.19
C SER A 162 -20.87 16.61 7.25
N ARG A 163 -21.02 15.47 6.58
CA ARG A 163 -22.26 14.65 6.59
C ARG A 163 -22.27 13.58 7.67
N LEU A 164 -21.23 13.50 8.48
CA LEU A 164 -21.02 12.46 9.47
C LEU A 164 -20.95 13.07 10.87
N ASP A 165 -21.77 12.52 11.77
CA ASP A 165 -21.94 13.08 13.13
C ASP A 165 -20.97 12.48 14.17
N ARG A 166 -20.19 11.46 13.77
CA ARG A 166 -19.31 10.73 14.68
C ARG A 166 -17.91 10.57 14.05
N PRO A 167 -16.87 10.37 14.88
CA PRO A 167 -15.54 10.03 14.36
C PRO A 167 -15.59 8.75 13.52
N VAL A 168 -14.87 8.75 12.41
CA VAL A 168 -14.93 7.68 11.41
C VAL A 168 -13.98 6.54 11.73
N ALA A 169 -14.50 5.31 11.60
CA ALA A 169 -13.71 4.09 11.46
C ALA A 169 -13.81 3.59 10.02
N ALA A 170 -12.73 3.70 9.25
CA ALA A 170 -12.69 3.20 7.87
C ALA A 170 -12.42 1.69 7.85
N ILE A 171 -13.25 0.91 7.19
CA ILE A 171 -13.16 -0.56 7.06
C ILE A 171 -12.87 -0.92 5.62
N VAL A 172 -11.72 -1.53 5.36
CA VAL A 172 -11.36 -2.06 4.04
C VAL A 172 -12.00 -3.44 3.87
N VAL A 173 -13.03 -3.50 3.02
CA VAL A 173 -13.92 -4.68 2.95
C VAL A 173 -13.31 -5.90 2.27
N ALA A 174 -12.38 -5.71 1.32
CA ALA A 174 -11.70 -6.78 0.59
C ALA A 174 -10.35 -6.32 0.03
N THR A 175 -9.60 -7.26 -0.54
CA THR A 175 -8.27 -7.06 -1.09
C THR A 175 -8.19 -7.44 -2.57
N SER A 176 -7.01 -7.32 -3.20
CA SER A 176 -6.81 -7.80 -4.58
C SER A 176 -6.76 -9.33 -4.69
N LYS A 177 -6.61 -10.06 -3.58
CA LYS A 177 -6.49 -11.52 -3.51
C LYS A 177 -7.49 -12.10 -2.52
N PRO A 178 -8.37 -13.04 -2.93
CA PRO A 178 -9.39 -13.62 -2.05
C PRO A 178 -8.77 -14.28 -0.80
N GLU A 179 -7.56 -14.81 -0.89
CA GLU A 179 -6.87 -15.47 0.21
C GLU A 179 -6.45 -14.53 1.35
N LYS A 180 -6.55 -13.22 1.12
CA LYS A 180 -6.30 -12.16 2.12
C LYS A 180 -7.59 -11.58 2.69
N ASP A 181 -8.75 -11.89 2.12
CA ASP A 181 -10.02 -11.32 2.54
C ASP A 181 -10.47 -11.94 3.88
N TRP A 182 -11.00 -11.11 4.75
CA TRP A 182 -11.66 -11.56 5.96
C TRP A 182 -13.15 -11.71 5.71
N PHE A 183 -13.88 -12.43 6.60
CA PHE A 183 -15.30 -12.75 6.40
C PHE A 183 -16.19 -11.52 6.50
N PRO A 184 -17.08 -11.25 5.51
CA PRO A 184 -18.01 -10.12 5.56
C PRO A 184 -18.94 -10.16 6.78
N GLU A 185 -19.33 -11.34 7.24
CA GLU A 185 -20.17 -11.53 8.42
C GLU A 185 -19.48 -11.07 9.71
N ARG A 186 -18.16 -11.26 9.79
CA ARG A 186 -17.36 -10.76 10.90
C ARG A 186 -17.16 -9.26 10.81
N TRP A 187 -16.99 -8.71 9.60
CA TRP A 187 -17.01 -7.25 9.40
C TRP A 187 -18.34 -6.64 9.86
N ALA A 188 -19.49 -7.28 9.59
CA ALA A 188 -20.80 -6.83 10.08
C ALA A 188 -20.85 -6.77 11.62
N GLN A 189 -20.30 -7.78 12.31
CA GLN A 189 -20.20 -7.75 13.77
C GLN A 189 -19.28 -6.62 14.28
N VAL A 190 -18.18 -6.35 13.57
CA VAL A 190 -17.29 -5.22 13.90
C VAL A 190 -17.98 -3.89 13.66
N VAL A 191 -18.79 -3.74 12.60
CA VAL A 191 -19.61 -2.55 12.36
C VAL A 191 -20.51 -2.27 13.57
N ASP A 192 -21.24 -3.28 14.06
CA ASP A 192 -22.10 -3.13 15.22
C ASP A 192 -21.33 -2.77 16.49
N LEU A 193 -20.18 -3.43 16.70
CA LEU A 193 -19.29 -3.17 17.82
C LEU A 193 -18.78 -1.71 17.84
N LEU A 194 -18.34 -1.19 16.69
CA LEU A 194 -17.83 0.17 16.55
C LEU A 194 -18.88 1.23 16.92
N VAL A 195 -20.15 0.98 16.55
CA VAL A 195 -21.26 1.89 16.86
C VAL A 195 -21.64 1.79 18.33
N ASP A 196 -21.92 0.57 18.82
CA ASP A 196 -22.52 0.33 20.14
C ASP A 196 -21.56 0.64 21.28
N GLN A 197 -20.28 0.27 21.15
CA GLN A 197 -19.34 0.34 22.25
C GLN A 197 -18.35 1.51 22.13
N TYR A 198 -18.02 1.92 20.90
CA TYR A 198 -16.99 2.95 20.70
C TYR A 198 -17.51 4.27 20.14
N GLY A 199 -18.79 4.35 19.76
CA GLY A 199 -19.41 5.58 19.26
C GLY A 199 -18.79 6.08 17.95
N LEU A 200 -18.25 5.17 17.13
CA LEU A 200 -17.65 5.47 15.84
C LEU A 200 -18.68 5.33 14.70
N GLN A 201 -18.44 6.05 13.60
CA GLN A 201 -19.16 5.88 12.34
C GLN A 201 -18.37 4.93 11.44
N PRO A 202 -18.84 3.70 11.19
CA PRO A 202 -18.22 2.80 10.24
C PRO A 202 -18.40 3.31 8.81
N VAL A 203 -17.31 3.36 8.05
CA VAL A 203 -17.28 3.71 6.62
C VAL A 203 -16.61 2.57 5.86
N LEU A 204 -17.35 1.91 4.98
CA LEU A 204 -16.82 0.85 4.12
C LEU A 204 -16.05 1.49 2.97
N VAL A 205 -14.80 1.08 2.78
CA VAL A 205 -13.90 1.59 1.73
C VAL A 205 -13.31 0.46 0.89
N GLY A 206 -13.02 0.77 -0.37
CA GLY A 206 -12.45 -0.18 -1.33
C GLY A 206 -12.70 0.27 -2.76
N GLY A 207 -12.41 -0.61 -3.72
CA GLY A 207 -12.79 -0.44 -5.12
C GLY A 207 -14.26 -0.81 -5.36
N ARG A 208 -14.55 -1.28 -6.57
CA ARG A 208 -15.86 -1.82 -6.95
C ARG A 208 -15.72 -3.14 -7.73
N SER A 209 -14.73 -3.93 -7.38
CA SER A 209 -14.67 -5.29 -7.92
C SER A 209 -15.92 -6.10 -7.48
N PRO A 210 -16.32 -7.14 -8.23
CA PRO A 210 -17.45 -7.98 -7.86
C PRO A 210 -17.38 -8.51 -6.41
N ARG A 211 -16.17 -8.82 -5.92
CA ARG A 211 -15.96 -9.28 -4.54
C ARG A 211 -16.15 -8.19 -3.49
N GLU A 212 -15.68 -6.98 -3.77
CA GLU A 212 -15.87 -5.83 -2.85
C GLU A 212 -17.35 -5.48 -2.76
N VAL A 213 -18.07 -5.48 -3.87
CA VAL A 213 -19.51 -5.25 -3.91
C VAL A 213 -20.29 -6.36 -3.17
N ALA A 214 -19.90 -7.63 -3.37
CA ALA A 214 -20.53 -8.75 -2.66
C ALA A 214 -20.27 -8.68 -1.14
N ALA A 215 -19.06 -8.34 -0.73
CA ALA A 215 -18.72 -8.14 0.68
C ALA A 215 -19.52 -6.99 1.30
N GLU A 216 -19.62 -5.84 0.62
CA GLU A 216 -20.46 -4.72 1.04
C GLU A 216 -21.92 -5.13 1.23
N GLN A 217 -22.50 -5.81 0.23
CA GLN A 217 -23.89 -6.25 0.30
C GLN A 217 -24.13 -7.19 1.48
N MET A 218 -23.22 -8.13 1.73
CA MET A 218 -23.32 -9.02 2.88
C MET A 218 -23.22 -8.27 4.20
N ILE A 219 -22.29 -7.32 4.32
CA ILE A 219 -22.16 -6.48 5.53
C ILE A 219 -23.45 -5.68 5.76
N LEU A 220 -23.99 -5.03 4.72
CA LEU A 220 -25.21 -4.24 4.80
C LEU A 220 -26.45 -5.06 5.14
N ALA A 221 -26.49 -6.34 4.73
CA ALA A 221 -27.58 -7.25 5.03
C ALA A 221 -27.49 -7.86 6.44
N THR A 222 -26.30 -7.97 7.01
CA THR A 222 -26.04 -8.69 8.27
C THR A 222 -25.91 -7.76 9.46
N ALA A 223 -25.31 -6.58 9.30
CA ALA A 223 -25.10 -5.63 10.38
C ALA A 223 -26.43 -5.00 10.84
N ARG A 224 -26.59 -4.82 12.15
CA ARG A 224 -27.74 -4.10 12.76
C ARG A 224 -27.67 -2.60 12.50
N HIS A 225 -26.45 -2.05 12.53
CA HIS A 225 -26.20 -0.65 12.21
C HIS A 225 -25.74 -0.52 10.75
N ARG A 226 -26.32 0.41 10.02
CA ARG A 226 -25.98 0.62 8.62
C ARG A 226 -24.70 1.45 8.49
N PRO A 227 -23.58 0.89 8.00
CA PRO A 227 -22.39 1.68 7.71
C PRO A 227 -22.59 2.59 6.49
N VAL A 228 -21.79 3.64 6.40
CA VAL A 228 -21.71 4.46 5.18
C VAL A 228 -20.84 3.76 4.14
N SER A 229 -21.32 3.67 2.91
CA SER A 229 -20.50 3.14 1.80
C SER A 229 -19.75 4.27 1.10
N ALA A 230 -18.45 4.07 0.93
CA ALA A 230 -17.58 4.90 0.10
C ALA A 230 -16.78 4.06 -0.92
N LEU A 231 -17.30 2.84 -1.25
CA LEU A 231 -16.70 1.99 -2.27
C LEU A 231 -16.66 2.69 -3.63
N GLY A 232 -15.54 2.56 -4.33
CA GLY A 232 -15.37 3.11 -5.67
C GLY A 232 -15.19 4.63 -5.72
N SER A 233 -14.95 5.28 -4.60
CA SER A 233 -14.69 6.72 -4.55
C SER A 233 -13.38 7.14 -5.26
N GLY A 234 -12.53 6.17 -5.58
CA GLY A 234 -11.21 6.39 -6.17
C GLY A 234 -10.10 6.57 -5.13
N LEU A 235 -8.85 6.30 -5.57
CA LEU A 235 -7.71 6.24 -4.63
C LEU A 235 -7.40 7.58 -3.95
N ARG A 236 -7.60 8.71 -4.63
CA ARG A 236 -7.36 10.04 -4.03
C ARG A 236 -8.43 10.39 -2.98
N ASN A 237 -9.69 10.07 -3.25
CA ASN A 237 -10.75 10.23 -2.27
C ASN A 237 -10.57 9.28 -1.08
N LEU A 238 -10.08 8.06 -1.33
CA LEU A 238 -9.70 7.14 -0.26
C LEU A 238 -8.61 7.73 0.64
N VAL A 239 -7.57 8.40 0.07
CA VAL A 239 -6.59 9.16 0.88
C VAL A 239 -7.30 10.19 1.75
N GLY A 240 -8.24 10.94 1.19
CA GLY A 240 -9.07 11.90 1.95
C GLY A 240 -9.81 11.25 3.11
N ILE A 241 -10.49 10.12 2.87
CA ILE A 241 -11.24 9.39 3.91
C ILE A 241 -10.27 8.89 4.99
N LEU A 242 -9.22 8.17 4.61
CA LEU A 242 -8.25 7.63 5.57
C LEU A 242 -7.62 8.75 6.42
N SER A 243 -7.26 9.88 5.80
CA SER A 243 -6.63 11.00 6.51
C SER A 243 -7.50 11.63 7.60
N GLY A 244 -8.83 11.56 7.46
CA GLY A 244 -9.80 12.06 8.44
C GLY A 244 -10.37 10.99 9.36
N SER A 245 -10.02 9.72 9.15
CA SER A 245 -10.50 8.63 10.00
C SER A 245 -9.77 8.62 11.35
N ALA A 246 -10.51 8.38 12.42
CA ALA A 246 -9.97 8.17 13.75
C ALA A 246 -9.29 6.80 13.87
N LEU A 247 -9.81 5.82 13.14
CA LEU A 247 -9.31 4.44 13.09
C LEU A 247 -9.46 3.88 11.68
N VAL A 248 -8.50 3.06 11.26
CA VAL A 248 -8.58 2.26 10.04
C VAL A 248 -8.52 0.79 10.41
N LEU A 249 -9.35 -0.05 9.79
CA LEU A 249 -9.28 -1.51 9.91
C LEU A 249 -9.04 -2.08 8.52
N SER A 250 -7.95 -2.82 8.34
CA SER A 250 -7.54 -3.27 7.02
C SER A 250 -6.86 -4.64 7.05
N PRO A 251 -7.22 -5.56 6.15
CA PRO A 251 -6.36 -6.68 5.80
C PRO A 251 -5.06 -6.17 5.14
N ASP A 252 -4.13 -7.09 4.82
CA ASP A 252 -2.89 -6.76 4.10
C ASP A 252 -3.17 -6.32 2.64
N THR A 253 -3.32 -5.00 2.46
CA THR A 253 -3.60 -4.39 1.17
C THR A 253 -3.13 -2.93 1.12
N GLY A 254 -3.20 -2.28 -0.06
CA GLY A 254 -2.74 -0.90 -0.26
C GLY A 254 -3.22 0.12 0.79
N PRO A 255 -4.50 0.15 1.15
CA PRO A 255 -5.03 1.05 2.18
C PRO A 255 -4.37 0.93 3.57
N LEU A 256 -3.88 -0.25 3.98
CA LEU A 256 -3.08 -0.41 5.19
C LEU A 256 -1.84 0.49 5.13
N HIS A 257 -1.08 0.39 4.05
CA HIS A 257 0.15 1.18 3.87
C HIS A 257 -0.15 2.67 3.70
N MET A 258 -1.30 3.00 3.08
CA MET A 258 -1.78 4.39 3.00
C MET A 258 -2.09 4.95 4.40
N ALA A 259 -2.75 4.19 5.27
CA ALA A 259 -3.04 4.60 6.65
C ALA A 259 -1.74 4.86 7.44
N VAL A 260 -0.75 3.96 7.32
CA VAL A 260 0.59 4.15 7.92
C VAL A 260 1.26 5.42 7.40
N ALA A 261 1.24 5.63 6.08
CA ALA A 261 1.81 6.81 5.43
C ALA A 261 1.13 8.13 5.84
N LEU A 262 -0.16 8.08 6.17
CA LEU A 262 -0.97 9.19 6.68
C LEU A 262 -0.92 9.33 8.20
N GLU A 263 -0.13 8.51 8.88
CA GLU A 263 -0.01 8.47 10.34
C GLU A 263 -1.36 8.21 11.05
N ARG A 264 -2.25 7.43 10.41
CA ARG A 264 -3.54 7.06 10.99
C ARG A 264 -3.45 5.70 11.66
N PRO A 265 -3.93 5.59 12.92
CA PRO A 265 -3.98 4.30 13.61
C PRO A 265 -4.68 3.26 12.75
N VAL A 266 -4.01 2.12 12.53
CA VAL A 266 -4.54 1.04 11.70
C VAL A 266 -4.46 -0.30 12.40
N ILE A 267 -5.61 -0.94 12.58
CA ILE A 267 -5.70 -2.35 12.98
C ILE A 267 -5.47 -3.18 11.73
N SER A 268 -4.35 -3.90 11.71
CA SER A 268 -3.89 -4.67 10.55
C SER A 268 -4.20 -6.15 10.75
N LEU A 269 -5.04 -6.74 9.89
CA LEU A 269 -5.37 -8.17 9.91
C LEU A 269 -4.41 -8.90 8.96
N MET A 270 -3.37 -9.52 9.51
CA MET A 270 -2.30 -10.17 8.75
C MET A 270 -2.30 -11.68 8.98
N GLY A 271 -2.49 -12.46 7.92
CA GLY A 271 -2.50 -13.93 8.04
C GLY A 271 -1.96 -14.64 6.80
N TYR A 272 -2.04 -14.01 5.64
CA TYR A 272 -1.59 -14.59 4.39
C TYR A 272 -0.13 -14.24 4.06
N THR A 273 0.23 -12.98 4.17
CA THR A 273 1.56 -12.45 3.91
C THR A 273 2.30 -12.27 5.23
N ASN A 274 3.60 -12.46 5.22
CA ASN A 274 4.46 -12.31 6.39
C ASN A 274 4.47 -10.87 6.92
N PRO A 275 3.93 -10.58 8.11
CA PRO A 275 3.81 -9.22 8.64
C PRO A 275 5.16 -8.58 8.99
N LYS A 276 6.19 -9.38 9.31
CA LYS A 276 7.55 -8.87 9.50
C LYS A 276 8.13 -8.27 8.20
N ARG A 277 7.57 -8.68 7.04
CA ARG A 277 7.99 -8.20 5.72
C ARG A 277 7.12 -7.06 5.20
N THR A 278 5.81 -7.12 5.37
CA THR A 278 4.84 -6.21 4.75
C THR A 278 3.83 -5.62 5.75
N GLY A 279 4.04 -5.76 7.03
CA GLY A 279 3.18 -5.17 8.05
C GLY A 279 3.29 -3.64 8.13
N PRO A 280 2.65 -3.02 9.13
CA PRO A 280 2.72 -1.57 9.31
C PRO A 280 4.15 -1.14 9.62
N TYR A 281 4.72 -0.26 8.78
CA TYR A 281 6.12 0.14 8.88
C TYR A 281 6.37 1.12 10.02
N ARG A 282 7.20 0.72 10.99
CA ARG A 282 7.66 1.50 12.17
C ARG A 282 6.57 2.02 13.10
N ARG A 283 5.29 1.81 12.83
CA ARG A 283 4.16 2.33 13.63
C ARG A 283 3.07 1.29 13.78
N PHE A 284 2.24 1.45 14.80
CA PHE A 284 1.01 0.67 15.02
C PHE A 284 1.22 -0.85 15.13
N HIS A 285 2.40 -1.29 15.58
CA HIS A 285 2.68 -2.70 15.82
C HIS A 285 1.81 -3.31 16.93
N ASP A 286 1.42 -2.50 17.90
CA ASP A 286 0.50 -2.87 18.97
C ASP A 286 -0.96 -3.06 18.48
N LEU A 287 -1.30 -2.51 17.31
CA LEU A 287 -2.58 -2.71 16.63
C LEU A 287 -2.54 -3.84 15.58
N LEU A 288 -1.41 -4.51 15.39
CA LEU A 288 -1.29 -5.63 14.48
C LEU A 288 -1.92 -6.90 15.09
N ILE A 289 -2.76 -7.58 14.28
CA ILE A 289 -3.22 -8.95 14.55
C ILE A 289 -2.43 -9.88 13.64
N ASP A 290 -1.48 -10.58 14.23
CA ASP A 290 -0.60 -11.52 13.53
C ASP A 290 -1.16 -12.93 13.62
N ALA A 291 -1.83 -13.38 12.56
CA ALA A 291 -2.30 -14.76 12.39
C ALA A 291 -1.42 -15.54 11.39
N TYR A 292 -0.34 -14.96 10.87
CA TYR A 292 0.58 -15.62 9.95
C TYR A 292 1.34 -16.76 10.63
N GLY A 293 1.87 -16.52 11.83
CA GLY A 293 2.48 -17.54 12.68
C GLY A 293 1.46 -18.39 13.43
N ASN A 294 1.94 -19.47 14.05
CA ASN A 294 1.22 -20.13 15.13
C ASN A 294 1.51 -19.39 16.45
N PRO A 295 0.67 -19.53 17.48
CA PRO A 295 0.97 -18.96 18.80
C PRO A 295 2.37 -19.39 19.28
N GLY A 296 3.24 -18.41 19.59
CA GLY A 296 4.62 -18.65 20.03
C GLY A 296 5.62 -19.04 18.94
N GLU A 297 5.22 -19.12 17.67
CA GLU A 297 6.14 -19.39 16.56
C GLU A 297 7.00 -18.16 16.26
N ASP A 298 8.32 -18.28 16.38
CA ASP A 298 9.26 -17.30 15.85
C ASP A 298 9.62 -17.66 14.40
N TYR A 299 8.86 -17.15 13.45
CA TYR A 299 9.09 -17.36 12.03
C TYR A 299 10.01 -16.28 11.44
N PRO A 300 10.88 -16.64 10.48
CA PRO A 300 11.75 -15.67 9.80
C PRO A 300 10.96 -14.77 8.86
N VAL A 301 11.55 -13.64 8.50
CA VAL A 301 11.04 -12.81 7.39
C VAL A 301 11.16 -13.60 6.08
N SER A 302 10.07 -13.76 5.36
CA SER A 302 10.02 -14.52 4.11
C SER A 302 9.01 -13.97 3.11
N MET A 303 9.09 -14.45 1.87
CA MET A 303 8.07 -14.20 0.83
C MET A 303 7.03 -15.32 0.75
N GLU A 304 7.06 -16.26 1.68
CA GLU A 304 6.08 -17.34 1.77
C GLU A 304 4.69 -16.78 2.05
N ASN A 305 3.69 -17.34 1.41
CA ASN A 305 2.29 -17.04 1.66
C ASN A 305 1.66 -18.22 2.40
N ARG A 306 0.84 -17.95 3.43
CA ARG A 306 0.15 -18.95 4.22
C ARG A 306 -1.37 -18.83 4.04
N PRO A 307 -1.98 -19.56 3.09
CA PRO A 307 -3.41 -19.50 2.85
C PRO A 307 -4.25 -19.91 4.06
N GLY A 308 -5.44 -19.32 4.19
CA GLY A 308 -6.41 -19.64 5.26
C GLY A 308 -6.08 -19.09 6.64
N ARG A 309 -4.88 -18.53 6.86
CA ARG A 309 -4.48 -18.01 8.16
C ARG A 309 -5.28 -16.76 8.59
N VAL A 310 -5.59 -15.87 7.67
CA VAL A 310 -6.42 -14.69 7.95
C VAL A 310 -7.79 -15.05 8.53
N HIS A 311 -8.32 -16.21 8.15
CA HIS A 311 -9.61 -16.71 8.64
C HIS A 311 -9.61 -17.15 10.11
N ARG A 312 -8.42 -17.30 10.72
CA ARG A 312 -8.28 -17.60 12.17
C ARG A 312 -8.52 -16.37 13.04
N ILE A 313 -8.40 -15.17 12.48
CA ILE A 313 -8.64 -13.92 13.21
C ILE A 313 -10.12 -13.89 13.65
N THR A 314 -10.35 -13.69 14.94
CA THR A 314 -11.69 -13.60 15.53
C THR A 314 -12.13 -12.14 15.69
N VAL A 315 -13.43 -11.92 15.83
CA VAL A 315 -13.98 -10.58 16.16
C VAL A 315 -13.48 -10.11 17.51
N GLU A 316 -13.29 -11.01 18.45
CA GLU A 316 -12.76 -10.71 19.78
C GLU A 316 -11.34 -10.15 19.71
N GLN A 317 -10.44 -10.74 18.91
CA GLN A 317 -9.10 -10.18 18.68
C GLN A 317 -9.14 -8.78 18.06
N VAL A 318 -10.10 -8.52 17.16
CA VAL A 318 -10.31 -7.16 16.61
C VAL A 318 -10.80 -6.21 17.71
N ARG A 319 -11.74 -6.64 18.57
CA ARG A 319 -12.22 -5.86 19.72
C ARG A 319 -11.07 -5.50 20.66
N GLU A 320 -10.24 -6.46 21.04
CA GLU A 320 -9.05 -6.21 21.87
C GLU A 320 -8.14 -5.12 21.28
N LYS A 321 -7.96 -5.12 19.95
CA LYS A 321 -7.16 -4.07 19.28
C LYS A 321 -7.87 -2.72 19.23
N ILE A 322 -9.20 -2.70 19.17
CA ILE A 322 -9.97 -1.45 19.28
C ILE A 322 -9.84 -0.90 20.72
N ASP A 323 -9.83 -1.75 21.74
CA ASP A 323 -9.58 -1.33 23.13
C ASP A 323 -8.18 -0.69 23.29
N VAL A 324 -7.15 -1.30 22.67
CA VAL A 324 -5.79 -0.71 22.64
C VAL A 324 -5.79 0.63 21.91
N TRP A 325 -6.48 0.72 20.76
CA TRP A 325 -6.63 1.99 20.05
C TRP A 325 -7.32 3.05 20.92
N GLN A 326 -8.41 2.69 21.58
CA GLN A 326 -9.14 3.62 22.44
C GLN A 326 -8.28 4.14 23.58
N ALA A 327 -7.47 3.28 24.19
CA ALA A 327 -6.62 3.64 25.32
C ALA A 327 -5.40 4.51 24.91
N ARG A 328 -4.87 4.34 23.70
CA ARG A 328 -3.56 4.93 23.31
C ARG A 328 -3.64 5.99 22.22
N TYR A 329 -4.66 5.94 21.35
CA TYR A 329 -4.71 6.74 20.13
C TYR A 329 -5.95 7.59 19.98
N ARG A 330 -6.99 7.34 20.77
CA ARG A 330 -8.22 8.15 20.74
C ARG A 330 -7.94 9.48 21.44
N THR A 331 -7.85 10.52 20.62
CA THR A 331 -7.70 11.93 21.08
C THR A 331 -9.04 12.63 21.11
#